data_6e48565434f8915973eb4f5b675cdfa2
#
_entry.id   6e48565434f8915973eb4f5b675cdfa2
#
_cell.length_a   1.000
_cell.length_b   1.000
_cell.length_c   1.000
_cell.angle_alpha   90.00
_cell.angle_beta   90.00
_cell.angle_gamma   90.00
#
_symmetry.space_group_name_H-M   'P 1'
#
loop_
_entity.id
_entity.type
_entity.pdbx_description
1 polymer ?
#
loop_
_entity_poly.entity_id
_entity_poly.type
_entity_poly.pdbx_seq_one_letter_code
_entity_poly.pdbx_strand_id
1 'polypeptide(L)'
;MKKWTKWLLLSLLAIMIIGGGWYTVNHFTNLTSNSSKVVKPKYVEKKNVKLVALGDSLTHGQGDETNNGGYVGVIKGKIEHRYHQTKVTTVNYGVTGDRSDQILDRLNQQSQLRSDLRSADVITMTVGGNDLMQILEKNVMGAERQVTSSVESGEKTYQQKLIKLFDAVRKENPKAPIFVMSIYNPFYTYFPDVKIINNSINQWNQTTQDTMNN
;
A
#
# COMPACT_ATOMS: atom_id res chain seq x y z
N MET A 1 65.68 37.43 14.29
CA MET A 1 64.36 37.90 14.69
C MET A 1 64.26 37.98 16.19
N LYS A 2 63.98 39.17 16.75
CA LYS A 2 63.87 39.38 18.19
C LYS A 2 62.72 38.54 18.75
N LYS A 3 62.90 37.94 19.95
CA LYS A 3 61.85 37.06 20.58
C LYS A 3 60.48 37.71 20.62
N TRP A 4 60.42 38.99 20.70
CA TRP A 4 59.14 39.77 20.72
C TRP A 4 58.32 39.70 19.43
N THR A 5 58.99 39.66 18.28
CA THR A 5 58.28 39.54 16.98
C THR A 5 57.66 38.19 16.78
N LYS A 6 58.16 37.09 17.37
CA LYS A 6 57.59 35.79 17.36
C LYS A 6 56.30 35.74 18.18
N TRP A 7 56.24 36.34 19.34
CA TRP A 7 55.10 36.41 20.20
C TRP A 7 53.96 37.26 19.59
N LEU A 8 54.31 38.36 18.92
CA LEU A 8 53.31 39.18 18.19
C LEU A 8 52.73 38.44 17.01
N LEU A 9 53.48 37.66 16.26
CA LEU A 9 52.93 36.82 15.17
C LEU A 9 52.05 35.68 15.66
N LEU A 10 52.40 35.04 16.77
CA LEU A 10 51.58 33.97 17.39
C LEU A 10 50.28 34.52 17.96
N SER A 11 50.26 35.69 18.55
CA SER A 11 49.04 36.34 19.03
C SER A 11 48.10 36.77 17.90
N LEU A 12 48.62 37.27 16.79
CA LEU A 12 47.83 37.60 15.60
C LEU A 12 47.24 36.34 14.93
N LEU A 13 48.00 35.24 14.92
CA LEU A 13 47.51 33.95 14.39
C LEU A 13 46.37 33.39 15.27
N ALA A 14 46.52 33.48 16.58
CA ALA A 14 45.45 33.03 17.51
C ALA A 14 44.16 33.87 17.37
N ILE A 15 44.27 35.19 17.19
CA ILE A 15 43.11 36.05 16.95
C ILE A 15 42.42 35.75 15.63
N MET A 16 43.18 35.43 14.56
CA MET A 16 42.60 35.00 13.28
C MET A 16 41.89 33.65 13.37
N ILE A 17 42.46 32.70 14.12
CA ILE A 17 41.81 31.38 14.32
C ILE A 17 40.53 31.51 15.14
N ILE A 18 40.55 32.29 16.22
CA ILE A 18 39.37 32.49 17.09
C ILE A 18 38.30 33.31 16.35
N GLY A 19 38.70 34.41 15.68
CA GLY A 19 37.76 35.25 14.93
C GLY A 19 37.19 34.54 13.69
N GLY A 20 38.03 33.80 12.94
CA GLY A 20 37.60 32.99 11.81
C GLY A 20 36.68 31.84 12.21
N GLY A 21 36.99 31.15 13.33
CA GLY A 21 36.17 30.10 13.88
C GLY A 21 34.79 30.62 14.34
N TRP A 22 34.75 31.77 14.99
CA TRP A 22 33.47 32.37 15.42
C TRP A 22 32.63 32.89 14.25
N TYR A 23 33.26 33.45 13.22
CA TYR A 23 32.60 33.89 12.00
C TYR A 23 31.98 32.68 11.23
N THR A 24 32.72 31.58 11.09
CA THR A 24 32.21 30.37 10.41
C THR A 24 31.08 29.72 11.20
N VAL A 25 31.22 29.60 12.52
CA VAL A 25 30.14 29.03 13.36
C VAL A 25 28.87 29.90 13.28
N ASN A 26 29.03 31.23 13.38
CA ASN A 26 27.85 32.12 13.31
C ASN A 26 27.21 32.17 11.92
N HIS A 27 28.05 32.06 10.86
CA HIS A 27 27.52 31.98 9.49
C HIS A 27 26.81 30.65 9.22
N PHE A 28 27.31 29.53 9.75
CA PHE A 28 26.69 28.21 9.63
C PHE A 28 25.40 28.09 10.46
N THR A 29 25.37 28.64 11.68
CA THR A 29 24.16 28.64 12.50
C THR A 29 23.03 29.51 11.92
N ASN A 30 23.39 30.62 11.24
CA ASN A 30 22.42 31.46 10.53
C ASN A 30 21.88 30.82 9.24
N LEU A 31 22.66 29.94 8.58
CA LEU A 31 22.17 29.16 7.43
C LEU A 31 21.26 28.01 7.84
N THR A 32 21.45 27.45 9.04
CA THR A 32 20.59 26.36 9.55
C THR A 32 19.32 26.87 10.25
N SER A 33 19.26 28.14 10.63
CA SER A 33 18.06 28.74 11.24
C SER A 33 16.94 29.11 10.24
N ASN A 34 17.19 29.04 8.91
CA ASN A 34 16.16 29.08 7.88
C ASN A 34 15.55 27.67 7.64
N SER A 35 15.36 26.92 8.69
CA SER A 35 14.45 25.77 8.67
C SER A 35 13.08 26.31 8.31
N SER A 36 12.70 26.18 7.04
CA SER A 36 11.33 26.35 6.60
C SER A 36 10.47 25.63 7.63
N LYS A 37 9.62 26.35 8.37
CA LYS A 37 8.62 25.72 9.22
C LYS A 37 7.86 24.79 8.30
N VAL A 38 8.15 23.51 8.39
CA VAL A 38 7.35 22.48 7.74
C VAL A 38 5.97 22.66 8.36
N VAL A 39 5.12 23.40 7.65
CA VAL A 39 3.72 23.55 8.03
C VAL A 39 3.15 22.14 7.88
N LYS A 40 3.11 21.42 8.98
CA LYS A 40 2.42 20.13 9.01
C LYS A 40 1.02 20.39 8.49
N PRO A 41 0.56 19.74 7.43
CA PRO A 41 -0.77 19.95 6.94
C PRO A 41 -1.72 19.76 8.13
N LYS A 42 -2.61 20.72 8.35
CA LYS A 42 -3.63 20.65 9.38
C LYS A 42 -4.62 19.59 8.92
N TYR A 43 -4.43 18.35 9.38
CA TYR A 43 -5.38 17.28 9.11
C TYR A 43 -6.71 17.65 9.76
N VAL A 44 -7.72 17.86 8.92
CA VAL A 44 -9.09 18.01 9.38
C VAL A 44 -9.70 16.60 9.42
N GLU A 45 -10.06 16.18 10.61
CA GLU A 45 -10.72 14.89 10.82
C GLU A 45 -12.07 14.88 10.09
N LYS A 46 -12.27 13.93 9.19
CA LYS A 46 -13.52 13.79 8.47
C LYS A 46 -14.55 13.09 9.35
N LYS A 47 -15.68 13.75 9.63
CA LYS A 47 -16.74 13.21 10.51
C LYS A 47 -17.45 11.98 9.93
N ASN A 48 -17.62 11.91 8.62
CA ASN A 48 -18.26 10.79 7.95
C ASN A 48 -17.30 10.26 6.86
N VAL A 49 -16.95 8.99 6.95
CA VAL A 49 -16.08 8.29 6.00
C VAL A 49 -16.86 7.17 5.34
N LYS A 50 -16.89 7.14 4.02
CA LYS A 50 -17.46 6.04 3.25
C LYS A 50 -16.34 5.12 2.76
N LEU A 51 -16.32 3.89 3.26
CA LEU A 51 -15.41 2.83 2.87
C LEU A 51 -16.15 1.88 1.92
N VAL A 52 -15.63 1.73 0.71
CA VAL A 52 -16.14 0.76 -0.27
C VAL A 52 -15.13 -0.36 -0.42
N ALA A 53 -15.55 -1.59 -0.21
CA ALA A 53 -14.72 -2.77 -0.31
C ALA A 53 -15.12 -3.59 -1.54
N LEU A 54 -14.13 -3.87 -2.42
CA LEU A 54 -14.26 -4.71 -3.60
C LEU A 54 -13.46 -6.00 -3.40
N GLY A 55 -13.89 -7.09 -3.99
CA GLY A 55 -13.02 -8.26 -4.01
C GLY A 55 -13.74 -9.59 -3.96
N ASP A 56 -13.02 -10.55 -3.44
CA ASP A 56 -13.36 -11.96 -3.37
C ASP A 56 -13.97 -12.38 -2.01
N SER A 57 -13.75 -13.63 -1.63
CA SER A 57 -14.23 -14.22 -0.36
C SER A 57 -13.70 -13.51 0.87
N LEU A 58 -12.48 -12.98 0.85
CA LEU A 58 -11.91 -12.26 1.99
C LEU A 58 -12.62 -10.92 2.20
N THR A 59 -12.94 -10.22 1.12
CA THR A 59 -13.76 -9.00 1.18
C THR A 59 -15.19 -9.33 1.61
N HIS A 60 -15.76 -10.46 1.12
CA HIS A 60 -17.08 -10.92 1.57
C HIS A 60 -17.15 -11.16 3.08
N GLY A 61 -16.02 -11.53 3.70
CA GLY A 61 -15.93 -11.88 5.11
C GLY A 61 -16.01 -13.38 5.37
N GLN A 62 -15.70 -14.21 4.38
CA GLN A 62 -15.66 -15.66 4.56
C GLN A 62 -14.65 -16.06 5.64
N GLY A 63 -15.08 -16.91 6.59
CA GLY A 63 -14.25 -17.32 7.73
C GLY A 63 -14.29 -16.37 8.92
N ASP A 64 -15.08 -15.31 8.87
CA ASP A 64 -15.31 -14.43 10.02
C ASP A 64 -16.38 -15.02 10.95
N GLU A 65 -15.95 -15.76 11.96
CA GLU A 65 -16.82 -16.36 12.97
C GLU A 65 -17.50 -15.30 13.85
N THR A 66 -16.99 -14.08 13.86
CA THR A 66 -17.55 -12.99 14.68
C THR A 66 -18.73 -12.28 14.03
N ASN A 67 -18.97 -12.53 12.74
CA ASN A 67 -20.01 -11.87 11.94
C ASN A 67 -19.90 -10.34 11.91
N ASN A 68 -18.72 -9.82 12.09
CA ASN A 68 -18.45 -8.37 12.06
C ASN A 68 -18.10 -7.83 10.66
N GLY A 69 -18.24 -8.65 9.60
CA GLY A 69 -17.95 -8.27 8.21
C GLY A 69 -16.49 -8.41 7.81
N GLY A 70 -15.79 -9.38 8.42
CA GLY A 70 -14.41 -9.70 8.11
C GLY A 70 -13.46 -8.51 8.34
N TYR A 71 -12.41 -8.41 7.50
CA TYR A 71 -11.44 -7.31 7.63
C TYR A 71 -12.08 -5.92 7.43
N VAL A 72 -13.16 -5.82 6.67
CA VAL A 72 -13.87 -4.55 6.43
C VAL A 72 -14.45 -4.00 7.73
N GLY A 73 -15.06 -4.86 8.53
CA GLY A 73 -15.57 -4.51 9.85
C GLY A 73 -14.44 -4.15 10.83
N VAL A 74 -13.32 -4.87 10.78
CA VAL A 74 -12.14 -4.56 11.60
C VAL A 74 -11.57 -3.18 11.26
N ILE A 75 -11.44 -2.85 9.95
CA ILE A 75 -10.96 -1.53 9.51
C ILE A 75 -11.92 -0.44 9.99
N LYS A 76 -13.23 -0.61 9.80
CA LYS A 76 -14.26 0.29 10.31
C LYS A 76 -14.06 0.57 11.81
N GLY A 77 -14.02 -0.48 12.63
CA GLY A 77 -13.85 -0.37 14.07
C GLY A 77 -12.56 0.33 14.48
N LYS A 78 -11.45 0.04 13.80
CA LYS A 78 -10.16 0.69 14.05
C LYS A 78 -10.17 2.17 13.71
N ILE A 79 -10.82 2.58 12.61
CA ILE A 79 -10.95 3.99 12.24
C ILE A 79 -11.80 4.72 13.28
N GLU A 80 -12.97 4.20 13.63
CA GLU A 80 -13.88 4.80 14.61
C GLU A 80 -13.26 4.86 16.02
N HIS A 81 -12.49 3.84 16.40
CA HIS A 81 -11.73 3.84 17.66
C HIS A 81 -10.60 4.87 17.66
N ARG A 82 -9.89 5.02 16.54
CA ARG A 82 -8.77 5.97 16.43
C ARG A 82 -9.24 7.42 16.35
N TYR A 83 -10.37 7.63 15.69
CA TYR A 83 -10.95 8.95 15.40
C TYR A 83 -12.37 8.99 15.97
N HIS A 84 -12.48 9.33 17.25
CA HIS A 84 -13.75 9.22 18.02
C HIS A 84 -14.92 10.05 17.46
N GLN A 85 -14.66 11.06 16.64
CA GLN A 85 -15.70 11.87 15.98
C GLN A 85 -16.02 11.40 14.56
N THR A 86 -15.33 10.38 14.07
CA THR A 86 -15.52 9.84 12.73
C THR A 86 -16.47 8.65 12.76
N LYS A 87 -17.53 8.72 11.95
CA LYS A 87 -18.43 7.60 11.67
C LYS A 87 -18.06 7.00 10.32
N VAL A 88 -17.90 5.68 10.27
CA VAL A 88 -17.58 4.96 9.03
C VAL A 88 -18.80 4.20 8.52
N THR A 89 -19.20 4.49 7.29
CA THR A 89 -20.19 3.71 6.56
C THR A 89 -19.47 2.77 5.61
N THR A 90 -19.75 1.48 5.66
CA THR A 90 -19.13 0.47 4.80
C THR A 90 -20.12 -0.02 3.75
N VAL A 91 -19.65 -0.19 2.51
CA VAL A 91 -20.38 -0.91 1.45
C VAL A 91 -19.45 -2.03 0.97
N ASN A 92 -19.95 -3.27 1.06
CA ASN A 92 -19.14 -4.45 0.77
C ASN A 92 -19.61 -5.12 -0.52
N TYR A 93 -18.71 -5.18 -1.50
CA TYR A 93 -18.87 -5.81 -2.81
C TYR A 93 -17.95 -7.04 -2.96
N GLY A 94 -17.68 -7.74 -1.88
CA GLY A 94 -16.97 -9.03 -1.92
C GLY A 94 -17.87 -10.15 -2.45
N VAL A 95 -17.33 -10.96 -3.35
CA VAL A 95 -18.01 -12.16 -3.87
C VAL A 95 -17.06 -13.35 -3.83
N THR A 96 -17.46 -14.38 -3.11
CA THR A 96 -16.66 -15.60 -2.95
C THR A 96 -16.31 -16.22 -4.30
N GLY A 97 -15.03 -16.50 -4.51
CA GLY A 97 -14.50 -17.15 -5.71
C GLY A 97 -14.19 -16.21 -6.86
N ASP A 98 -14.50 -14.90 -6.76
CA ASP A 98 -14.23 -13.95 -7.84
C ASP A 98 -12.74 -13.80 -8.12
N ARG A 99 -12.40 -13.84 -9.40
CA ARG A 99 -11.11 -13.45 -9.97
C ARG A 99 -11.14 -11.98 -10.39
N SER A 100 -9.97 -11.48 -10.74
CA SER A 100 -9.78 -10.08 -11.19
C SER A 100 -10.70 -9.68 -12.35
N ASP A 101 -10.89 -10.56 -13.34
CA ASP A 101 -11.82 -10.33 -14.46
C ASP A 101 -13.28 -10.26 -14.02
N GLN A 102 -13.69 -11.12 -13.10
CA GLN A 102 -15.08 -11.14 -12.60
C GLN A 102 -15.40 -9.91 -11.74
N ILE A 103 -14.45 -9.45 -10.93
CA ILE A 103 -14.58 -8.17 -10.20
C ILE A 103 -14.78 -7.01 -11.19
N LEU A 104 -13.97 -6.97 -12.27
CA LEU A 104 -14.10 -5.96 -13.34
C LEU A 104 -15.46 -6.03 -14.04
N ASP A 105 -15.92 -7.23 -14.37
CA ASP A 105 -17.22 -7.43 -15.01
C ASP A 105 -18.36 -6.90 -14.13
N ARG A 106 -18.34 -7.18 -12.81
CA ARG A 106 -19.31 -6.62 -11.88
C ARG A 106 -19.26 -5.10 -11.81
N LEU A 107 -18.06 -4.53 -11.79
CA LEU A 107 -17.90 -3.08 -11.84
C LEU A 107 -18.53 -2.48 -13.11
N ASN A 108 -18.34 -3.11 -14.25
CA ASN A 108 -18.91 -2.65 -15.51
C ASN A 108 -20.45 -2.81 -15.57
N GLN A 109 -21.00 -3.84 -14.98
CA GLN A 109 -22.43 -4.16 -15.08
C GLN A 109 -23.27 -3.47 -13.99
N GLN A 110 -22.73 -3.26 -12.79
CA GLN A 110 -23.50 -2.78 -11.64
C GLN A 110 -23.39 -1.26 -11.48
N SER A 111 -24.46 -0.54 -11.82
CA SER A 111 -24.52 0.93 -11.69
C SER A 111 -24.41 1.39 -10.23
N GLN A 112 -24.95 0.62 -9.28
CA GLN A 112 -24.88 0.94 -7.86
C GLN A 112 -23.43 0.87 -7.35
N LEU A 113 -22.66 -0.16 -7.74
CA LEU A 113 -21.26 -0.29 -7.38
C LEU A 113 -20.46 0.94 -7.89
N ARG A 114 -20.66 1.34 -9.15
CA ARG A 114 -20.02 2.55 -9.69
C ARG A 114 -20.43 3.81 -8.91
N SER A 115 -21.70 3.95 -8.55
CA SER A 115 -22.19 5.08 -7.75
C SER A 115 -21.53 5.13 -6.38
N ASP A 116 -21.41 3.97 -5.74
CA ASP A 116 -20.77 3.87 -4.42
C ASP A 116 -19.28 4.19 -4.50
N LEU A 117 -18.57 3.72 -5.54
CA LEU A 117 -17.17 4.07 -5.77
C LEU A 117 -16.97 5.57 -5.96
N ARG A 118 -17.82 6.25 -6.75
CA ARG A 118 -17.72 7.71 -6.95
C ARG A 118 -17.79 8.51 -5.66
N SER A 119 -18.53 8.01 -4.69
CA SER A 119 -18.70 8.65 -3.39
C SER A 119 -17.82 8.07 -2.28
N ALA A 120 -16.94 7.12 -2.59
CA ALA A 120 -16.03 6.52 -1.63
C ALA A 120 -14.94 7.50 -1.19
N ASP A 121 -14.65 7.48 0.09
CA ASP A 121 -13.49 8.18 0.68
C ASP A 121 -12.27 7.28 0.76
N VAL A 122 -12.51 5.98 0.90
CA VAL A 122 -11.50 4.93 0.96
C VAL A 122 -12.02 3.72 0.21
N ILE A 123 -11.17 3.12 -0.58
CA ILE A 123 -11.45 1.87 -1.29
C ILE A 123 -10.48 0.80 -0.78
N THR A 124 -11.00 -0.38 -0.45
CA THR A 124 -10.19 -1.55 -0.11
C THR A 124 -10.47 -2.67 -1.11
N MET A 125 -9.48 -3.51 -1.38
CA MET A 125 -9.62 -4.59 -2.36
C MET A 125 -8.87 -5.85 -1.95
N THR A 126 -9.49 -7.01 -2.17
CA THR A 126 -8.82 -8.31 -2.22
C THR A 126 -8.95 -8.86 -3.64
N VAL A 127 -7.85 -9.24 -4.27
CA VAL A 127 -7.82 -9.69 -5.67
C VAL A 127 -6.59 -10.53 -5.95
N GLY A 128 -6.73 -11.46 -6.89
CA GLY A 128 -5.62 -12.25 -7.43
C GLY A 128 -5.46 -13.64 -6.81
N GLY A 129 -5.97 -13.89 -5.61
CA GLY A 129 -5.90 -15.20 -4.99
C GLY A 129 -6.57 -16.28 -5.82
N ASN A 130 -7.77 -16.02 -6.32
CA ASN A 130 -8.52 -16.97 -7.17
C ASN A 130 -7.94 -17.07 -8.59
N ASP A 131 -7.30 -16.02 -9.12
CA ASP A 131 -6.55 -16.09 -10.39
C ASP A 131 -5.38 -17.07 -10.27
N LEU A 132 -4.60 -16.99 -9.20
CA LEU A 132 -3.50 -17.92 -8.92
C LEU A 132 -4.00 -19.33 -8.63
N MET A 133 -5.02 -19.47 -7.77
CA MET A 133 -5.58 -20.78 -7.41
C MET A 133 -6.05 -21.54 -8.63
N GLN A 134 -6.72 -20.90 -9.58
CA GLN A 134 -7.18 -21.55 -10.82
C GLN A 134 -6.02 -22.13 -11.63
N ILE A 135 -4.85 -21.49 -11.62
CA ILE A 135 -3.65 -22.01 -12.30
C ILE A 135 -3.08 -23.19 -11.54
N LEU A 136 -2.95 -23.07 -10.23
CA LEU A 136 -2.41 -24.14 -9.39
C LEU A 136 -3.29 -25.40 -9.45
N GLU A 137 -4.60 -25.27 -9.36
CA GLU A 137 -5.56 -26.38 -9.45
C GLU A 137 -5.48 -27.13 -10.79
N LYS A 138 -5.37 -26.39 -11.90
CA LYS A 138 -5.26 -26.99 -13.23
C LYS A 138 -3.95 -27.76 -13.44
N ASN A 139 -2.94 -27.46 -12.64
CA ASN A 139 -1.60 -28.03 -12.79
C ASN A 139 -1.16 -28.87 -11.58
N VAL A 140 -2.05 -29.15 -10.62
CA VAL A 140 -1.73 -29.85 -9.36
C VAL A 140 -1.08 -31.22 -9.56
N MET A 141 -1.39 -31.92 -10.66
CA MET A 141 -0.80 -33.22 -11.02
C MET A 141 0.41 -33.09 -11.96
N GLY A 142 0.81 -31.86 -12.31
CA GLY A 142 1.92 -31.61 -13.21
C GLY A 142 3.28 -31.63 -12.51
N ALA A 143 4.33 -31.80 -13.32
CA ALA A 143 5.70 -31.64 -12.82
C ALA A 143 5.91 -30.17 -12.37
N GLU A 144 6.77 -29.96 -11.38
CA GLU A 144 7.08 -28.63 -10.82
C GLU A 144 7.44 -27.59 -11.90
N ARG A 145 8.21 -27.99 -12.91
CA ARG A 145 8.56 -27.11 -14.05
C ARG A 145 7.33 -26.65 -14.84
N GLN A 146 6.34 -27.52 -15.02
CA GLN A 146 5.09 -27.19 -15.71
C GLN A 146 4.25 -26.23 -14.89
N VAL A 147 4.16 -26.43 -13.58
CA VAL A 147 3.46 -25.50 -12.67
C VAL A 147 4.12 -24.12 -12.72
N THR A 148 5.45 -24.06 -12.61
CA THR A 148 6.22 -22.79 -12.68
C THR A 148 5.94 -22.06 -13.98
N SER A 149 6.05 -22.72 -15.14
CA SER A 149 5.79 -22.06 -16.43
C SER A 149 4.34 -21.58 -16.60
N SER A 150 3.39 -22.31 -16.03
CA SER A 150 1.98 -21.93 -16.02
C SER A 150 1.72 -20.69 -15.14
N VAL A 151 2.40 -20.62 -13.99
CA VAL A 151 2.34 -19.45 -13.10
C VAL A 151 2.94 -18.22 -13.77
N GLU A 152 4.13 -18.31 -14.38
CA GLU A 152 4.79 -17.21 -15.09
C GLU A 152 3.94 -16.69 -16.28
N SER A 153 3.31 -17.59 -17.02
CA SER A 153 2.41 -17.22 -18.11
C SER A 153 1.13 -16.56 -17.60
N GLY A 154 0.59 -17.09 -16.51
CA GLY A 154 -0.61 -16.58 -15.86
C GLY A 154 -0.41 -15.21 -15.23
N GLU A 155 0.76 -14.94 -14.69
CA GLU A 155 1.13 -13.66 -14.09
C GLU A 155 0.97 -12.49 -15.08
N LYS A 156 1.46 -12.64 -16.32
CA LYS A 156 1.29 -11.61 -17.37
C LYS A 156 -0.18 -11.35 -17.66
N THR A 157 -0.99 -12.40 -17.70
CA THR A 157 -2.44 -12.29 -17.93
C THR A 157 -3.11 -11.59 -16.74
N TYR A 158 -2.73 -11.95 -15.52
CA TYR A 158 -3.21 -11.35 -14.30
C TYR A 158 -2.87 -9.85 -14.25
N GLN A 159 -1.63 -9.47 -14.55
CA GLN A 159 -1.21 -8.07 -14.60
C GLN A 159 -2.07 -7.24 -15.55
N GLN A 160 -2.35 -7.76 -16.76
CA GLN A 160 -3.21 -7.07 -17.73
C GLN A 160 -4.65 -6.88 -17.23
N LYS A 161 -5.19 -7.90 -16.54
CA LYS A 161 -6.53 -7.81 -15.93
C LYS A 161 -6.54 -6.81 -14.78
N LEU A 162 -5.48 -6.79 -13.98
CA LEU A 162 -5.34 -5.91 -12.82
C LEU A 162 -5.24 -4.44 -13.25
N ILE A 163 -4.47 -4.14 -14.30
CA ILE A 163 -4.41 -2.80 -14.91
C ILE A 163 -5.82 -2.34 -15.30
N LYS A 164 -6.55 -3.16 -16.05
CA LYS A 164 -7.93 -2.83 -16.48
C LYS A 164 -8.86 -2.60 -15.29
N LEU A 165 -8.72 -3.40 -14.23
CA LEU A 165 -9.52 -3.26 -13.02
C LEU A 165 -9.21 -1.94 -12.30
N PHE A 166 -7.93 -1.61 -12.11
CA PHE A 166 -7.54 -0.36 -11.48
C PHE A 166 -7.93 0.86 -12.31
N ASP A 167 -7.77 0.82 -13.61
CA ASP A 167 -8.21 1.88 -14.52
C ASP A 167 -9.72 2.11 -14.40
N ALA A 168 -10.50 1.03 -14.36
CA ALA A 168 -11.95 1.12 -14.19
C ALA A 168 -12.35 1.72 -12.84
N VAL A 169 -11.67 1.33 -11.75
CA VAL A 169 -11.89 1.91 -10.42
C VAL A 169 -11.48 3.39 -10.41
N ARG A 170 -10.33 3.74 -10.97
CA ARG A 170 -9.83 5.13 -11.05
C ARG A 170 -10.70 6.02 -11.94
N LYS A 171 -11.29 5.47 -12.98
CA LYS A 171 -12.28 6.18 -13.81
C LYS A 171 -13.50 6.61 -13.00
N GLU A 172 -13.97 5.76 -12.09
CA GLU A 172 -15.10 6.08 -11.22
C GLU A 172 -14.67 6.99 -10.05
N ASN A 173 -13.50 6.76 -9.47
CA ASN A 173 -12.97 7.57 -8.37
C ASN A 173 -11.47 7.86 -8.51
N PRO A 174 -11.10 9.02 -9.07
CA PRO A 174 -9.70 9.38 -9.28
C PRO A 174 -8.95 9.78 -8.00
N LYS A 175 -9.64 9.97 -6.87
CA LYS A 175 -9.05 10.60 -5.67
C LYS A 175 -8.94 9.69 -4.45
N ALA A 176 -9.89 8.78 -4.25
CA ALA A 176 -9.89 7.93 -3.07
C ALA A 176 -8.62 7.05 -3.03
N PRO A 177 -7.95 6.95 -1.88
CA PRO A 177 -6.89 5.96 -1.71
C PRO A 177 -7.45 4.55 -1.90
N ILE A 178 -6.70 3.71 -2.64
CA ILE A 178 -7.00 2.30 -2.82
C ILE A 178 -5.98 1.50 -2.03
N PHE A 179 -6.46 0.65 -1.14
CA PHE A 179 -5.64 -0.30 -0.38
C PHE A 179 -5.93 -1.70 -0.87
N VAL A 180 -4.92 -2.36 -1.43
CA VAL A 180 -5.02 -3.74 -1.87
C VAL A 180 -4.33 -4.63 -0.85
N MET A 181 -5.02 -5.68 -0.43
CA MET A 181 -4.46 -6.66 0.49
C MET A 181 -3.66 -7.71 -0.27
N SER A 182 -2.49 -8.04 0.24
CA SER A 182 -1.65 -9.11 -0.28
C SER A 182 -2.35 -10.47 -0.12
N ILE A 183 -2.10 -11.36 -1.07
CA ILE A 183 -2.50 -12.76 -0.97
C ILE A 183 -1.63 -13.43 0.09
N TYR A 184 -2.21 -14.23 0.95
CA TYR A 184 -1.50 -15.09 1.90
C TYR A 184 -1.58 -16.56 1.46
N ASN A 185 -0.68 -17.39 2.00
CA ASN A 185 -0.73 -18.83 1.74
C ASN A 185 -1.75 -19.51 2.67
N PRO A 186 -2.92 -19.94 2.18
CA PRO A 186 -3.92 -20.61 3.03
C PRO A 186 -3.49 -22.01 3.46
N PHE A 187 -2.48 -22.58 2.79
CA PHE A 187 -1.95 -23.93 3.07
C PHE A 187 -0.74 -23.91 3.98
N TYR A 188 -0.25 -22.74 4.42
CA TYR A 188 0.99 -22.61 5.17
C TYR A 188 1.03 -23.46 6.44
N THR A 189 -0.09 -23.58 7.14
CA THR A 189 -0.19 -24.36 8.38
C THR A 189 0.00 -25.87 8.12
N TYR A 190 -0.45 -26.36 6.97
CA TYR A 190 -0.39 -27.79 6.64
C TYR A 190 0.80 -28.15 5.74
N PHE A 191 1.25 -27.24 4.91
CA PHE A 191 2.29 -27.41 3.90
C PHE A 191 3.25 -26.23 3.86
N PRO A 192 3.97 -25.93 4.98
CA PRO A 192 4.84 -24.74 5.06
C PRO A 192 6.02 -24.80 4.07
N ASP A 193 6.49 -26.01 3.73
CA ASP A 193 7.70 -26.24 2.95
C ASP A 193 7.45 -26.35 1.44
N VAL A 194 6.22 -26.19 0.98
CA VAL A 194 5.92 -26.22 -0.47
C VAL A 194 6.35 -24.93 -1.13
N LYS A 195 7.63 -24.87 -1.49
CA LYS A 195 8.29 -23.65 -2.02
C LYS A 195 7.58 -23.06 -3.23
N ILE A 196 7.05 -23.90 -4.13
CA ILE A 196 6.40 -23.42 -5.34
C ILE A 196 5.17 -22.55 -5.02
N ILE A 197 4.38 -22.92 -4.01
CA ILE A 197 3.20 -22.12 -3.61
C ILE A 197 3.65 -20.77 -3.04
N ASN A 198 4.62 -20.78 -2.12
CA ASN A 198 5.13 -19.56 -1.52
C ASN A 198 5.76 -18.62 -2.56
N ASN A 199 6.56 -19.16 -3.48
CA ASN A 199 7.17 -18.38 -4.56
C ASN A 199 6.11 -17.79 -5.49
N SER A 200 5.09 -18.55 -5.87
CA SER A 200 3.99 -18.08 -6.71
C SER A 200 3.19 -16.96 -6.05
N ILE A 201 2.90 -17.09 -4.76
CA ILE A 201 2.20 -16.05 -3.99
C ILE A 201 3.05 -14.76 -3.90
N ASN A 202 4.34 -14.88 -3.62
CA ASN A 202 5.25 -13.74 -3.56
C ASN A 202 5.33 -13.02 -4.92
N GLN A 203 5.44 -13.76 -6.00
CA GLN A 203 5.48 -13.24 -7.37
C GLN A 203 4.17 -12.50 -7.71
N TRP A 204 3.01 -13.09 -7.37
CA TRP A 204 1.70 -12.45 -7.56
C TRP A 204 1.54 -11.16 -6.76
N ASN A 205 1.98 -11.17 -5.51
CA ASN A 205 1.96 -9.97 -4.65
C ASN A 205 2.88 -8.89 -5.21
N GLN A 206 4.07 -9.24 -5.71
CA GLN A 206 4.99 -8.30 -6.34
C GLN A 206 4.36 -7.68 -7.59
N THR A 207 3.75 -8.50 -8.45
CA THR A 207 3.04 -8.02 -9.65
C THR A 207 1.91 -7.04 -9.30
N THR A 208 1.17 -7.34 -8.22
CA THR A 208 0.12 -6.42 -7.74
C THR A 208 0.72 -5.09 -7.27
N GLN A 209 1.79 -5.14 -6.49
CA GLN A 209 2.47 -3.94 -6.00
C GLN A 209 3.05 -3.10 -7.14
N ASP A 210 3.73 -3.72 -8.10
CA ASP A 210 4.32 -3.04 -9.25
C ASP A 210 3.25 -2.39 -10.14
N THR A 211 2.11 -3.08 -10.31
CA THR A 211 0.98 -2.54 -11.07
C THR A 211 0.33 -1.33 -10.38
N MET A 212 0.32 -1.29 -9.05
CA MET A 212 -0.23 -0.15 -8.30
C MET A 212 0.70 1.07 -8.30
N ASN A 213 2.00 0.89 -8.51
CA ASN A 213 3.01 1.95 -8.47
C ASN A 213 3.22 2.63 -9.83
N ASN A 214 2.67 2.08 -10.90
CA ASN A 214 2.74 2.61 -12.27
C ASN A 214 1.46 3.36 -12.63
#